data_70bb812b193697ea773626f5f2dc34aa
#
_entry.id   70bb812b193697ea773626f5f2dc34aa
#
_cell.length_a   1.000
_cell.length_b   1.000
_cell.length_c   1.000
_cell.angle_alpha   90.00
_cell.angle_beta   90.00
_cell.angle_gamma   90.00
#
_symmetry.space_group_name_H-M   'P 1'
#
loop_
_entity.id
_entity.type
_entity.pdbx_description
1 polymer ?
#
loop_
_entity_poly.entity_id
_entity_poly.type
_entity_poly.pdbx_seq_one_letter_code
_entity_poly.pdbx_strand_id
1 'polypeptide(L)'
;MRVWISMTMVCFVLPSGAATAGPKLTPAEIQAIFFNGAEFIAATPSGVKFKMTFTADGKVMRVPTGNGGAGSEGSWKLNDSGYCTTWKGGKPNCFAVVEADKNKWSIMKGPAVIATWSR
;
A
#
# COMPACT_ATOMS: atom_id res chain seq x y z
N MET A 1 12.05 -61.34 -16.22
CA MET A 1 11.45 -60.32 -15.36
C MET A 1 11.63 -58.95 -15.97
N ARG A 2 10.55 -58.35 -16.30
CA ARG A 2 10.57 -56.98 -16.87
C ARG A 2 10.09 -56.02 -15.82
N VAL A 3 10.92 -55.02 -15.50
CA VAL A 3 10.54 -53.93 -14.61
C VAL A 3 9.99 -52.80 -15.48
N TRP A 4 8.76 -52.50 -15.27
CA TRP A 4 8.13 -51.35 -15.93
C TRP A 4 8.27 -50.13 -15.02
N ILE A 5 9.09 -49.20 -15.45
CA ILE A 5 9.20 -47.94 -14.73
C ILE A 5 8.13 -47.05 -15.34
N SER A 6 7.06 -46.85 -14.63
CA SER A 6 6.06 -45.83 -14.95
C SER A 6 6.62 -44.47 -14.57
N MET A 7 7.06 -43.77 -15.56
CA MET A 7 7.48 -42.38 -15.36
C MET A 7 6.24 -41.51 -15.27
N THR A 8 5.86 -41.19 -14.05
CA THR A 8 4.76 -40.28 -13.80
C THR A 8 5.26 -38.86 -14.08
N MET A 9 4.87 -38.32 -15.20
CA MET A 9 5.16 -36.95 -15.56
C MET A 9 4.26 -36.02 -14.73
N VAL A 10 4.86 -35.38 -13.70
CA VAL A 10 4.18 -34.40 -12.91
C VAL A 10 4.21 -33.09 -13.71
N CYS A 11 3.10 -32.73 -14.30
CA CYS A 11 2.94 -31.40 -14.89
C CYS A 11 2.75 -30.38 -13.77
N PHE A 12 3.80 -29.60 -13.50
CA PHE A 12 3.67 -28.40 -12.72
C PHE A 12 2.99 -27.35 -13.58
N VAL A 13 1.71 -27.16 -13.36
CA VAL A 13 1.02 -25.99 -13.89
C VAL A 13 1.39 -24.82 -13.00
N LEU A 14 2.39 -24.05 -13.42
CA LEU A 14 2.63 -22.75 -12.83
C LEU A 14 1.43 -21.88 -13.18
N PRO A 15 0.73 -21.29 -12.19
CA PRO A 15 -0.25 -20.29 -12.53
C PRO A 15 0.48 -19.14 -13.22
N SER A 16 0.21 -18.92 -14.49
CA SER A 16 0.59 -17.71 -15.16
C SER A 16 -0.26 -16.61 -14.54
N GLY A 17 0.17 -16.13 -13.37
CA GLY A 17 -0.50 -15.06 -12.69
C GLY A 17 -0.28 -13.78 -13.45
N ALA A 18 -1.34 -13.12 -13.91
CA ALA A 18 -1.35 -11.69 -13.99
C ALA A 18 -0.74 -11.16 -12.69
N ALA A 19 0.06 -10.07 -12.76
CA ALA A 19 0.64 -9.45 -11.59
C ALA A 19 -0.45 -9.22 -10.54
N THR A 20 -0.62 -10.19 -9.68
CA THR A 20 -1.52 -10.07 -8.57
C THR A 20 -0.86 -9.15 -7.56
N ALA A 21 -1.61 -8.17 -7.10
CA ALA A 21 -1.23 -7.42 -5.93
C ALA A 21 -0.77 -8.41 -4.86
N GLY A 22 0.31 -8.11 -4.17
CA GLY A 22 0.80 -8.90 -3.07
C GLY A 22 -0.17 -8.92 -1.90
N PRO A 23 0.22 -9.48 -0.76
CA PRO A 23 -0.67 -9.57 0.38
C PRO A 23 -1.04 -8.20 0.92
N LYS A 24 -2.28 -8.11 1.38
CA LYS A 24 -2.79 -6.95 2.08
C LYS A 24 -2.14 -6.85 3.45
N LEU A 25 -1.64 -5.67 3.80
CA LEU A 25 -1.09 -5.43 5.13
C LEU A 25 -2.20 -5.41 6.18
N THR A 26 -1.89 -5.99 7.34
CA THR A 26 -2.74 -5.83 8.52
C THR A 26 -2.62 -4.42 9.07
N PRO A 27 -3.60 -3.93 9.85
CA PRO A 27 -3.48 -2.63 10.51
C PRO A 27 -2.21 -2.50 11.37
N ALA A 28 -1.82 -3.55 12.07
CA ALA A 28 -0.59 -3.56 12.87
C ALA A 28 0.66 -3.40 12.01
N GLU A 29 0.71 -4.05 10.86
CA GLU A 29 1.81 -3.90 9.90
C GLU A 29 1.87 -2.49 9.31
N ILE A 30 0.73 -1.91 8.95
CA ILE A 30 0.66 -0.54 8.44
C ILE A 30 1.21 0.43 9.50
N GLN A 31 0.80 0.28 10.73
CA GLN A 31 1.27 1.13 11.83
C GLN A 31 2.78 1.01 12.04
N ALA A 32 3.29 -0.22 12.03
CA ALA A 32 4.72 -0.47 12.27
C ALA A 32 5.60 0.07 11.13
N ILE A 33 5.15 -0.04 9.89
CA ILE A 33 5.94 0.36 8.72
C ILE A 33 5.82 1.85 8.43
N PHE A 34 4.62 2.41 8.49
CA PHE A 34 4.33 3.76 7.99
C PHE A 34 3.95 4.78 9.07
N PHE A 35 3.31 4.35 10.16
CA PHE A 35 2.73 5.28 11.13
C PHE A 35 3.62 5.45 12.36
N ASN A 36 4.88 5.67 12.11
CA ASN A 36 5.95 5.79 13.12
C ASN A 36 6.73 7.10 13.01
N GLY A 37 6.23 8.06 12.24
CA GLY A 37 6.89 9.35 12.02
C GLY A 37 7.90 9.36 10.88
N ALA A 38 8.21 8.23 10.26
CA ALA A 38 9.14 8.18 9.13
C ALA A 38 8.49 8.72 7.85
N GLU A 39 9.22 9.51 7.10
CA GLU A 39 8.77 10.03 5.81
C GLU A 39 8.80 8.94 4.73
N PHE A 40 7.85 9.00 3.82
CA PHE A 40 7.85 8.20 2.62
C PHE A 40 7.22 8.99 1.46
N ILE A 41 7.32 8.47 0.25
CA ILE A 41 6.80 9.13 -0.95
C ILE A 41 5.50 8.46 -1.38
N ALA A 42 4.47 9.26 -1.62
CA ALA A 42 3.22 8.84 -2.23
C ALA A 42 3.13 9.43 -3.63
N ALA A 43 2.79 8.60 -4.61
CA ALA A 43 2.58 9.02 -5.98
C ALA A 43 1.16 8.67 -6.42
N THR A 44 0.45 9.63 -7.01
CA THR A 44 -0.86 9.38 -7.61
C THR A 44 -0.72 8.73 -8.99
N PRO A 45 -1.77 8.10 -9.55
CA PRO A 45 -1.70 7.56 -10.91
C PRO A 45 -1.36 8.62 -11.97
N SER A 46 -1.69 9.89 -11.72
CA SER A 46 -1.35 11.01 -12.61
C SER A 46 0.10 11.49 -12.48
N GLY A 47 0.88 10.89 -11.56
CA GLY A 47 2.29 11.24 -11.39
C GLY A 47 2.58 12.34 -10.36
N VAL A 48 1.58 12.84 -9.66
CA VAL A 48 1.78 13.82 -8.58
C VAL A 48 2.38 13.11 -7.39
N LYS A 49 3.48 13.66 -6.85
CA LYS A 49 4.20 13.07 -5.72
C LYS A 49 4.09 13.94 -4.48
N PHE A 50 4.00 13.28 -3.35
CA PHE A 50 3.94 13.92 -2.03
C PHE A 50 4.91 13.23 -1.08
N LYS A 51 5.51 14.01 -0.18
CA LYS A 51 6.09 13.49 1.05
C LYS A 51 4.98 13.29 2.06
N MET A 52 4.89 12.10 2.62
CA MET A 52 3.89 11.75 3.63
C MET A 52 4.57 11.45 4.94
N THR A 53 3.96 11.89 6.02
CA THR A 53 4.38 11.57 7.39
C THR A 53 3.15 11.26 8.21
N PHE A 54 3.11 10.07 8.79
CA PHE A 54 2.06 9.66 9.74
C PHE A 54 2.71 9.51 11.11
N THR A 55 2.32 10.36 12.03
CA THR A 55 2.89 10.33 13.38
C THR A 55 2.13 9.36 14.27
N ALA A 56 2.80 8.82 15.26
CA ALA A 56 2.20 7.83 16.18
C ALA A 56 1.02 8.38 16.99
N ASP A 57 0.93 9.70 17.12
CA ASP A 57 -0.15 10.38 17.86
C ASP A 57 -1.44 10.59 17.03
N GLY A 58 -1.51 10.06 15.81
CA GLY A 58 -2.71 10.10 14.98
C GLY A 58 -2.78 11.26 13.98
N LYS A 59 -1.67 11.93 13.71
CA LYS A 59 -1.60 13.01 12.73
C LYS A 59 -1.00 12.53 11.43
N VAL A 60 -1.46 13.10 10.33
CA VAL A 60 -0.88 12.90 9.01
C VAL A 60 -0.58 14.22 8.35
N MET A 61 0.56 14.31 7.69
CA MET A 61 0.97 15.46 6.91
C MET A 61 1.36 15.01 5.51
N ARG A 62 1.01 15.81 4.52
CA ARG A 62 1.52 15.62 3.15
C ARG A 62 2.00 16.94 2.60
N VAL A 63 3.13 16.88 1.92
CA VAL A 63 3.76 18.04 1.28
C VAL A 63 4.05 17.68 -0.17
N PRO A 64 3.54 18.44 -1.15
CA PRO A 64 3.91 18.23 -2.55
C PRO A 64 5.42 18.32 -2.74
N THR A 65 5.99 17.43 -3.54
CA THR A 65 7.44 17.43 -3.81
C THR A 65 7.84 18.40 -4.92
N GLY A 66 6.86 18.87 -5.69
CA GLY A 66 7.07 19.82 -6.77
C GLY A 66 6.94 21.27 -6.34
N ASN A 67 6.94 22.18 -7.31
CA ASN A 67 6.90 23.61 -7.05
C ASN A 67 5.60 24.06 -6.41
N GLY A 68 5.68 24.59 -5.19
CA GLY A 68 4.74 25.58 -4.70
C GLY A 68 3.42 25.06 -4.15
N GLY A 69 3.34 23.83 -3.73
CA GLY A 69 2.17 23.38 -2.97
C GLY A 69 2.36 23.60 -1.48
N ALA A 70 1.38 24.16 -0.80
CA ALA A 70 1.35 24.18 0.66
C ALA A 70 1.10 22.76 1.18
N GLY A 71 1.72 22.42 2.32
CA GLY A 71 1.44 21.16 3.01
C GLY A 71 0.00 21.11 3.53
N SER A 72 -0.51 19.93 3.71
CA SER A 72 -1.82 19.67 4.30
C SER A 72 -1.65 18.80 5.54
N GLU A 73 -2.48 19.06 6.55
CA GLU A 73 -2.54 18.26 7.77
C GLU A 73 -3.90 17.60 7.90
N GLY A 74 -3.88 16.42 8.52
CA GLY A 74 -5.08 15.68 8.84
C GLY A 74 -4.84 14.74 10.00
N SER A 75 -5.75 13.82 10.18
CA SER A 75 -5.68 12.77 11.19
C SER A 75 -5.85 11.40 10.55
N TRP A 76 -5.34 10.37 11.22
CA TRP A 76 -5.50 9.00 10.76
C TRP A 76 -6.01 8.10 11.88
N LYS A 77 -6.67 7.05 11.48
CA LYS A 77 -7.10 5.96 12.36
C LYS A 77 -6.92 4.63 11.64
N LEU A 78 -6.64 3.58 12.37
CA LEU A 78 -6.69 2.22 11.84
C LEU A 78 -8.12 1.69 11.87
N ASN A 79 -8.45 0.81 10.93
CA ASN A 79 -9.68 0.03 10.95
C ASN A 79 -9.36 -1.44 10.67
N ASP A 80 -10.37 -2.30 10.59
CA ASP A 80 -10.16 -3.74 10.39
C ASP A 80 -9.53 -4.08 9.05
N SER A 81 -9.64 -3.20 8.06
CA SER A 81 -9.19 -3.44 6.69
C SER A 81 -7.96 -2.63 6.27
N GLY A 82 -7.54 -1.68 7.09
CA GLY A 82 -6.44 -0.81 6.76
C GLY A 82 -6.43 0.45 7.62
N TYR A 83 -6.56 1.60 6.99
CA TYR A 83 -6.54 2.89 7.69
C TYR A 83 -7.52 3.87 7.06
N CYS A 84 -7.86 4.89 7.81
CA CYS A 84 -8.67 6.01 7.34
C CYS A 84 -7.95 7.32 7.61
N THR A 85 -8.07 8.27 6.71
CA THR A 85 -7.59 9.63 6.90
C THR A 85 -8.74 10.61 6.83
N THR A 86 -8.63 11.66 7.65
CA THR A 86 -9.57 12.80 7.63
C THR A 86 -8.74 14.06 7.48
N TRP A 87 -8.91 14.74 6.37
CA TRP A 87 -8.27 16.03 6.12
C TRP A 87 -9.14 17.15 6.64
N LYS A 88 -8.52 18.26 6.99
CA LYS A 88 -9.23 19.41 7.56
C LYS A 88 -10.46 19.81 6.74
N GLY A 89 -11.62 19.79 7.37
CA GLY A 89 -12.90 20.12 6.73
C GLY A 89 -13.50 19.00 5.89
N GLY A 90 -12.85 17.82 5.83
CA GLY A 90 -13.31 16.70 5.03
C GLY A 90 -13.96 15.59 5.84
N LYS A 91 -14.37 14.56 5.14
CA LYS A 91 -14.90 13.32 5.71
C LYS A 91 -13.82 12.25 5.73
N PRO A 92 -13.91 11.24 6.61
CA PRO A 92 -12.98 10.13 6.60
C PRO A 92 -13.00 9.37 5.28
N ASN A 93 -11.82 9.06 4.76
CA ASN A 93 -11.64 8.16 3.63
C ASN A 93 -10.77 6.99 4.07
N CYS A 94 -11.22 5.78 3.78
CA CYS A 94 -10.57 4.57 4.24
C CYS A 94 -9.95 3.80 3.08
N PHE A 95 -8.79 3.20 3.34
CA PHE A 95 -7.96 2.57 2.33
C PHE A 95 -7.36 1.27 2.85
N ALA A 96 -7.01 0.40 1.92
CA ALA A 96 -6.17 -0.75 2.18
C ALA A 96 -4.77 -0.53 1.62
N VAL A 97 -3.79 -1.17 2.22
CA VAL A 97 -2.39 -1.15 1.76
C VAL A 97 -2.01 -2.56 1.32
N VAL A 98 -1.52 -2.69 0.11
CA VAL A 98 -1.18 -3.96 -0.50
C VAL A 98 0.27 -3.90 -0.99
N GLU A 99 1.06 -4.93 -0.70
CA GLU A 99 2.41 -5.01 -1.24
C GLU A 99 2.35 -5.08 -2.77
N ALA A 100 3.15 -4.26 -3.45
CA ALA A 100 3.21 -4.21 -4.91
C ALA A 100 4.55 -4.73 -5.44
N ASP A 101 5.65 -4.22 -4.88
CA ASP A 101 7.01 -4.57 -5.25
C ASP A 101 7.92 -4.29 -4.06
N LYS A 102 9.21 -4.59 -4.19
CA LYS A 102 10.18 -4.29 -3.14
C LYS A 102 10.16 -2.79 -2.81
N ASN A 103 9.90 -2.47 -1.55
CA ASN A 103 9.80 -1.10 -1.04
C ASN A 103 8.71 -0.26 -1.72
N LYS A 104 7.70 -0.93 -2.28
CA LYS A 104 6.53 -0.28 -2.90
C LYS A 104 5.24 -0.93 -2.47
N TRP A 105 4.23 -0.11 -2.24
CA TRP A 105 2.90 -0.54 -1.81
C TRP A 105 1.84 0.20 -2.60
N SER A 106 0.77 -0.50 -2.93
CA SER A 106 -0.41 0.11 -3.57
C SER A 106 -1.42 0.47 -2.51
N ILE A 107 -1.94 1.68 -2.59
CA ILE A 107 -3.03 2.15 -1.74
C ILE A 107 -4.32 1.99 -2.50
N MET A 108 -5.21 1.19 -1.93
CA MET A 108 -6.44 0.79 -2.59
C MET A 108 -7.66 1.44 -1.95
N LYS A 109 -8.55 1.96 -2.77
CA LYS A 109 -9.90 2.32 -2.37
C LYS A 109 -10.86 1.42 -3.15
N GLY A 110 -11.44 0.41 -2.48
CA GLY A 110 -12.12 -0.65 -3.18
C GLY A 110 -11.17 -1.34 -4.17
N PRO A 111 -11.58 -1.56 -5.42
CA PRO A 111 -10.73 -2.19 -6.43
C PRO A 111 -9.74 -1.23 -7.11
N ALA A 112 -9.80 0.07 -6.79
CA ALA A 112 -8.99 1.09 -7.45
C ALA A 112 -7.69 1.37 -6.70
N VAL A 113 -6.57 1.42 -7.42
CA VAL A 113 -5.30 1.93 -6.91
C VAL A 113 -5.34 3.45 -6.98
N ILE A 114 -5.28 4.12 -5.84
CA ILE A 114 -5.34 5.58 -5.78
C ILE A 114 -3.97 6.23 -5.56
N ALA A 115 -3.01 5.47 -5.08
CA ALA A 115 -1.65 5.93 -4.86
C ALA A 115 -0.70 4.75 -4.75
N THR A 116 0.58 5.03 -4.94
CA THR A 116 1.67 4.10 -4.67
C THR A 116 2.59 4.74 -3.64
N TRP A 117 2.86 4.02 -2.57
CA TRP A 117 3.81 4.46 -1.54
C TRP A 117 5.14 3.78 -1.77
N SER A 118 6.21 4.51 -1.59
CA SER A 118 7.59 4.00 -1.72
C SER A 118 8.51 4.53 -0.64
N ARG A 119 9.53 3.74 -0.31
CA ARG A 119 10.56 4.08 0.67
C ARG A 119 11.94 3.89 0.08
#